data_47954b6ce7895835fc9a86d26b586100
#
_entry.id   47954b6ce7895835fc9a86d26b586100
#
_cell.length_a   1.000
_cell.length_b   1.000
_cell.length_c   1.000
_cell.angle_alpha   90.00
_cell.angle_beta   90.00
_cell.angle_gamma   90.00
#
_symmetry.space_group_name_H-M   'P 1'
#
loop_
_entity.id
_entity.type
_entity.pdbx_description
1 polymer ?
#
loop_
_entity_poly.entity_id
_entity_poly.type
_entity_poly.pdbx_seq_one_letter_code
_entity_poly.pdbx_strand_id
1 'polypeptide(L)'
;MRVLVTGATGFVGRAVLPKLTQAGHQIRILLRPSAASPRLPKGVPVEVGLSDLTDAHGVHAALLGMEAVLHLAGGEGQGYRADLSRSDSEATRTLAEAAHETGVQHVIYLSHLGADRASAYPVLQAKAVAEEWIRRSEVPYTIVRAAAIYGPEDRFTTSLAMTLALSPGIYFLPGNGSVPLQPLWVGDLATALVWALDEQGLVGRTYEVGGPEILSWREVVELVMEAGRLRRVLAEVPPPVLRGAFRVGESVLPWPPFTTFWMDYLAQSRTGPLDTLPRAFGLQPSRMERRLDYLRQSNWARQWLRRQLRRSESNHA
;
A
#
# COMPACT_ATOMS: atom_id res chain seq x y z
N MET A 1 -16.22 6.64 16.84
CA MET A 1 -16.95 5.82 15.84
C MET A 1 -16.53 4.36 15.95
N ARG A 2 -17.41 3.42 15.55
CA ARG A 2 -17.06 2.01 15.34
C ARG A 2 -16.64 1.81 13.88
N VAL A 3 -15.38 1.40 13.66
CA VAL A 3 -14.76 1.37 12.34
C VAL A 3 -14.35 -0.05 11.99
N LEU A 4 -14.83 -0.57 10.86
CA LEU A 4 -14.30 -1.79 10.27
C LEU A 4 -13.05 -1.47 9.45
N VAL A 5 -11.94 -2.17 9.71
CA VAL A 5 -10.70 -2.02 8.93
C VAL A 5 -10.41 -3.31 8.17
N THR A 6 -10.38 -3.24 6.85
CA THR A 6 -9.88 -4.33 6.01
C THR A 6 -8.41 -4.08 5.65
N GLY A 7 -7.63 -5.14 5.43
CA GLY A 7 -6.19 -4.97 5.19
C GLY A 7 -5.39 -4.53 6.42
N ALA A 8 -5.94 -4.68 7.62
CA ALA A 8 -5.36 -4.25 8.90
C ALA A 8 -3.95 -4.81 9.17
N THR A 9 -3.64 -6.03 8.70
CA THR A 9 -2.32 -6.67 8.85
C THR A 9 -1.30 -6.21 7.81
N GLY A 10 -1.75 -5.45 6.81
CA GLY A 10 -0.92 -4.88 5.76
C GLY A 10 -0.03 -3.74 6.26
N PHE A 11 0.82 -3.22 5.37
CA PHE A 11 1.77 -2.15 5.66
C PHE A 11 1.06 -0.88 6.16
N VAL A 12 0.07 -0.37 5.41
CA VAL A 12 -0.70 0.82 5.79
C VAL A 12 -1.60 0.54 6.99
N GLY A 13 -2.26 -0.65 7.03
CA GLY A 13 -3.13 -1.03 8.14
C GLY A 13 -2.43 -0.96 9.50
N ARG A 14 -1.21 -1.51 9.59
CA ARG A 14 -0.41 -1.45 10.83
C ARG A 14 -0.04 -0.04 11.27
N ALA A 15 0.08 0.90 10.34
CA ALA A 15 0.34 2.31 10.67
C ALA A 15 -0.94 3.05 11.09
N VAL A 16 -2.09 2.65 10.56
CA VAL A 16 -3.40 3.26 10.85
C VAL A 16 -3.95 2.82 12.21
N LEU A 17 -3.85 1.54 12.55
CA LEU A 17 -4.46 0.99 13.78
C LEU A 17 -4.12 1.77 15.07
N PRO A 18 -2.84 2.10 15.37
CA PRO A 18 -2.52 2.88 16.56
C PRO A 18 -3.13 4.29 16.54
N LYS A 19 -3.25 4.90 15.36
CA LYS A 19 -3.83 6.24 15.20
C LYS A 19 -5.33 6.23 15.40
N LEU A 20 -6.04 5.21 14.92
CA LEU A 20 -7.46 5.02 15.20
C LEU A 20 -7.71 4.88 16.71
N THR A 21 -6.88 4.10 17.41
CA THR A 21 -6.97 3.96 18.87
C THR A 21 -6.72 5.29 19.59
N GLN A 22 -5.69 6.05 19.16
CA GLN A 22 -5.39 7.38 19.73
C GLN A 22 -6.52 8.39 19.50
N ALA A 23 -7.23 8.29 18.39
CA ALA A 23 -8.42 9.10 18.08
C ALA A 23 -9.69 8.62 18.80
N GLY A 24 -9.63 7.55 19.59
CA GLY A 24 -10.75 7.04 20.36
C GLY A 24 -11.78 6.22 19.59
N HIS A 25 -11.43 5.75 18.38
CA HIS A 25 -12.31 4.87 17.61
C HIS A 25 -12.29 3.43 18.16
N GLN A 26 -13.43 2.77 18.12
CA GLN A 26 -13.55 1.32 18.35
C GLN A 26 -13.28 0.59 17.03
N ILE A 27 -12.37 -0.37 17.05
CA ILE A 27 -11.84 -0.98 15.84
C ILE A 27 -12.28 -2.43 15.74
N ARG A 28 -12.95 -2.78 14.66
CA ARG A 28 -13.09 -4.16 14.21
C ARG A 28 -12.20 -4.38 12.98
N ILE A 29 -11.43 -5.46 12.97
CA ILE A 29 -10.61 -5.83 11.81
C ILE A 29 -11.22 -7.06 11.14
N LEU A 30 -11.24 -7.06 9.79
CA LEU A 30 -11.64 -8.22 9.01
C LEU A 30 -10.39 -8.97 8.54
N LEU A 31 -10.26 -10.22 8.96
CA LEU A 31 -9.14 -11.10 8.61
C LEU A 31 -9.63 -12.27 7.78
N ARG A 32 -8.85 -12.66 6.79
CA ARG A 32 -9.07 -13.94 6.10
C ARG A 32 -8.76 -15.10 7.04
N PRO A 33 -9.54 -16.18 7.01
CA PRO A 33 -9.21 -17.42 7.71
C PRO A 33 -7.79 -17.87 7.32
N SER A 34 -6.94 -18.09 8.30
CA SER A 34 -5.55 -18.51 8.09
C SER A 34 -5.03 -19.25 9.31
N ALA A 35 -4.20 -20.28 9.11
CA ALA A 35 -3.50 -20.97 10.19
C ALA A 35 -2.40 -20.10 10.85
N ALA A 36 -1.94 -19.03 10.18
CA ALA A 36 -0.92 -18.14 10.70
C ALA A 36 -1.52 -17.03 11.57
N SER A 37 -0.93 -16.80 12.73
CA SER A 37 -1.31 -15.68 13.60
C SER A 37 -1.06 -14.34 12.91
N PRO A 38 -2.04 -13.41 12.94
CA PRO A 38 -1.90 -12.11 12.32
C PRO A 38 -0.86 -11.25 13.04
N ARG A 39 -0.08 -10.49 12.29
CA ARG A 39 0.87 -9.51 12.85
C ARG A 39 0.17 -8.18 13.05
N LEU A 40 -0.25 -7.91 14.28
CA LEU A 40 -0.86 -6.66 14.69
C LEU A 40 0.09 -5.85 15.57
N PRO A 41 -0.02 -4.51 15.59
CA PRO A 41 0.68 -3.67 16.54
C PRO A 41 0.31 -4.06 17.99
N LYS A 42 1.30 -4.06 18.89
CA LYS A 42 1.05 -4.34 20.31
C LYS A 42 0.26 -3.22 20.97
N GLY A 43 -0.63 -3.60 21.89
CA GLY A 43 -1.39 -2.63 22.69
C GLY A 43 -2.54 -1.93 21.93
N VAL A 44 -2.91 -2.41 20.75
CA VAL A 44 -4.08 -1.91 20.01
C VAL A 44 -5.26 -2.85 20.29
N PRO A 45 -6.30 -2.39 21.01
CA PRO A 45 -7.50 -3.19 21.22
C PRO A 45 -8.31 -3.28 19.92
N VAL A 46 -8.61 -4.50 19.47
CA VAL A 46 -9.39 -4.75 18.26
C VAL A 46 -10.37 -5.90 18.46
N GLU A 47 -11.56 -5.77 17.89
CA GLU A 47 -12.44 -6.91 17.62
C GLU A 47 -12.00 -7.59 16.32
N VAL A 48 -12.14 -8.89 16.22
CA VAL A 48 -11.74 -9.66 15.03
C VAL A 48 -12.95 -10.34 14.41
N GLY A 49 -13.25 -9.98 13.16
CA GLY A 49 -14.12 -10.74 12.27
C GLY A 49 -13.27 -11.62 11.36
N LEU A 50 -13.73 -12.86 11.13
CA LEU A 50 -13.05 -13.81 10.23
C LEU A 50 -13.92 -14.06 9.01
N SER A 51 -13.50 -13.58 7.84
CA SER A 51 -14.14 -13.89 6.55
C SER A 51 -13.20 -13.57 5.39
N ASP A 52 -13.40 -14.21 4.25
CA ASP A 52 -12.86 -13.71 2.97
C ASP A 52 -13.69 -12.49 2.54
N LEU A 53 -13.04 -11.51 1.92
CA LEU A 53 -13.73 -10.31 1.44
C LEU A 53 -14.70 -10.57 0.27
N THR A 54 -14.63 -11.73 -0.35
CA THR A 54 -15.58 -12.17 -1.39
C THR A 54 -16.76 -12.99 -0.83
N ASP A 55 -16.76 -13.27 0.47
CA ASP A 55 -17.87 -13.93 1.16
C ASP A 55 -18.88 -12.88 1.65
N ALA A 56 -19.99 -12.73 0.92
CA ALA A 56 -21.02 -11.73 1.20
C ALA A 56 -21.62 -11.86 2.61
N HIS A 57 -21.87 -13.09 3.09
CA HIS A 57 -22.45 -13.32 4.42
C HIS A 57 -21.47 -12.94 5.53
N GLY A 58 -20.21 -13.33 5.39
CA GLY A 58 -19.19 -13.01 6.38
C GLY A 58 -18.85 -11.52 6.42
N VAL A 59 -18.81 -10.85 5.27
CA VAL A 59 -18.61 -9.41 5.17
C VAL A 59 -19.79 -8.64 5.77
N HIS A 60 -21.04 -9.05 5.44
CA HIS A 60 -22.24 -8.46 6.03
C HIS A 60 -22.23 -8.58 7.56
N ALA A 61 -21.97 -9.79 8.09
CA ALA A 61 -21.87 -10.00 9.54
C ALA A 61 -20.78 -9.14 10.20
N ALA A 62 -19.63 -8.95 9.54
CA ALA A 62 -18.56 -8.12 10.04
C ALA A 62 -18.91 -6.62 10.08
N LEU A 63 -19.81 -6.18 9.21
CA LEU A 63 -20.28 -4.78 9.12
C LEU A 63 -21.41 -4.44 10.09
N LEU A 64 -22.12 -5.44 10.62
CA LEU A 64 -23.20 -5.17 11.57
C LEU A 64 -22.74 -4.32 12.75
N GLY A 65 -23.40 -3.19 12.91
CA GLY A 65 -23.14 -2.22 13.97
C GLY A 65 -21.89 -1.36 13.74
N MET A 66 -21.25 -1.39 12.56
CA MET A 66 -20.17 -0.46 12.20
C MET A 66 -20.73 0.84 11.63
N GLU A 67 -20.10 1.95 11.97
CA GLU A 67 -20.48 3.28 11.49
C GLU A 67 -19.67 3.67 10.26
N ALA A 68 -18.41 3.21 10.19
CA ALA A 68 -17.52 3.50 9.06
C ALA A 68 -16.69 2.28 8.64
N VAL A 69 -16.19 2.32 7.41
CA VAL A 69 -15.25 1.34 6.87
C VAL A 69 -14.00 2.05 6.41
N LEU A 70 -12.84 1.52 6.80
CA LEU A 70 -11.56 1.87 6.22
C LEU A 70 -11.05 0.68 5.40
N HIS A 71 -11.23 0.77 4.07
CA HIS A 71 -10.90 -0.30 3.14
C HIS A 71 -9.48 -0.13 2.59
N LEU A 72 -8.52 -0.88 3.18
CA LEU A 72 -7.09 -0.87 2.84
C LEU A 72 -6.62 -2.17 2.19
N ALA A 73 -7.50 -3.15 2.04
CA ALA A 73 -7.16 -4.41 1.41
C ALA A 73 -6.91 -4.24 -0.09
N GLY A 74 -5.93 -4.97 -0.62
CA GLY A 74 -5.60 -5.00 -2.04
C GLY A 74 -4.59 -6.10 -2.36
N GLY A 75 -4.54 -6.52 -3.63
CA GLY A 75 -3.72 -7.61 -4.12
C GLY A 75 -2.32 -7.22 -4.63
N GLU A 76 -2.03 -5.94 -4.76
CA GLU A 76 -0.81 -5.40 -5.37
C GLU A 76 0.51 -5.94 -4.78
N GLY A 77 0.49 -6.31 -3.51
CA GLY A 77 1.66 -6.91 -2.85
C GLY A 77 1.96 -8.35 -3.25
N GLN A 78 1.13 -9.01 -4.05
CA GLN A 78 1.30 -10.41 -4.44
C GLN A 78 2.10 -10.59 -5.76
N GLY A 79 2.49 -9.49 -6.42
CA GLY A 79 3.23 -9.50 -7.67
C GLY A 79 2.36 -9.93 -8.86
N TYR A 80 2.97 -10.45 -9.94
CA TYR A 80 2.27 -10.82 -11.19
C TYR A 80 1.28 -12.00 -11.04
N ARG A 81 1.38 -12.77 -9.94
CA ARG A 81 0.46 -13.88 -9.61
C ARG A 81 -0.80 -13.43 -8.88
N ALA A 82 -0.93 -12.13 -8.59
CA ALA A 82 -2.11 -11.62 -7.91
C ALA A 82 -3.36 -11.75 -8.78
N ASP A 83 -4.39 -12.36 -8.25
CA ASP A 83 -5.72 -12.23 -8.82
C ASP A 83 -6.33 -10.89 -8.37
N LEU A 84 -6.00 -9.84 -9.13
CA LEU A 84 -6.44 -8.48 -8.83
C LEU A 84 -7.94 -8.29 -9.08
N SER A 85 -8.54 -9.08 -9.98
CA SER A 85 -9.98 -9.05 -10.20
C SER A 85 -10.71 -9.47 -8.94
N ARG A 86 -10.28 -10.56 -8.33
CA ARG A 86 -10.87 -11.08 -7.09
C ARG A 86 -10.48 -10.24 -5.87
N SER A 87 -9.21 -9.92 -5.71
CA SER A 87 -8.69 -9.29 -4.48
C SER A 87 -9.01 -7.81 -4.35
N ASP A 88 -9.22 -7.11 -5.46
CA ASP A 88 -9.53 -5.68 -5.48
C ASP A 88 -10.96 -5.42 -5.98
N SER A 89 -11.31 -5.87 -7.18
CA SER A 89 -12.61 -5.52 -7.77
C SER A 89 -13.78 -6.25 -7.12
N GLU A 90 -13.75 -7.59 -7.04
CA GLU A 90 -14.82 -8.39 -6.46
C GLU A 90 -14.94 -8.17 -4.95
N ALA A 91 -13.84 -8.18 -4.24
CA ALA A 91 -13.78 -7.92 -2.80
C ALA A 91 -14.36 -6.53 -2.44
N THR A 92 -14.03 -5.50 -3.22
CA THR A 92 -14.58 -4.16 -2.99
C THR A 92 -16.05 -4.08 -3.35
N ARG A 93 -16.52 -4.79 -4.39
CA ARG A 93 -17.94 -4.88 -4.72
C ARG A 93 -18.73 -5.47 -3.55
N THR A 94 -18.33 -6.65 -3.07
CA THR A 94 -18.98 -7.32 -1.94
C THR A 94 -19.03 -6.44 -0.69
N LEU A 95 -17.92 -5.74 -0.39
CA LEU A 95 -17.88 -4.82 0.73
C LEU A 95 -18.82 -3.63 0.56
N ALA A 96 -18.87 -3.05 -0.63
CA ALA A 96 -19.68 -1.87 -0.94
C ALA A 96 -21.19 -2.19 -0.87
N GLU A 97 -21.60 -3.35 -1.41
CA GLU A 97 -22.98 -3.86 -1.33
C GLU A 97 -23.38 -4.11 0.13
N ALA A 98 -22.54 -4.83 0.90
CA ALA A 98 -22.81 -5.10 2.30
C ALA A 98 -22.78 -3.83 3.18
N ALA A 99 -21.95 -2.84 2.87
CA ALA A 99 -21.92 -1.56 3.57
C ALA A 99 -23.22 -0.76 3.39
N HIS A 100 -23.80 -0.79 2.18
CA HIS A 100 -25.11 -0.21 1.91
C HIS A 100 -26.21 -0.90 2.72
N GLU A 101 -26.26 -2.23 2.65
CA GLU A 101 -27.28 -3.04 3.34
C GLU A 101 -27.25 -2.89 4.88
N THR A 102 -26.07 -2.72 5.46
CA THR A 102 -25.89 -2.59 6.92
C THR A 102 -25.98 -1.15 7.44
N GLY A 103 -26.20 -0.18 6.54
CA GLY A 103 -26.36 1.24 6.91
C GLY A 103 -25.06 1.90 7.36
N VAL A 104 -23.91 1.48 6.83
CA VAL A 104 -22.63 2.16 7.05
C VAL A 104 -22.72 3.61 6.56
N GLN A 105 -22.25 4.54 7.38
CA GLN A 105 -22.38 5.98 7.13
C GLN A 105 -21.23 6.56 6.30
N HIS A 106 -20.07 5.90 6.28
CA HIS A 106 -18.89 6.39 5.55
C HIS A 106 -17.93 5.26 5.17
N VAL A 107 -17.53 5.21 3.91
CA VAL A 107 -16.49 4.31 3.40
C VAL A 107 -15.28 5.12 2.94
N ILE A 108 -14.13 4.88 3.56
CA ILE A 108 -12.85 5.42 3.09
C ILE A 108 -12.12 4.31 2.34
N TYR A 109 -11.82 4.55 1.08
CA TYR A 109 -11.13 3.60 0.21
C TYR A 109 -9.73 4.09 -0.16
N LEU A 110 -8.72 3.26 0.09
CA LEU A 110 -7.34 3.51 -0.33
C LEU A 110 -7.11 2.96 -1.74
N SER A 111 -7.01 3.87 -2.69
CA SER A 111 -6.73 3.61 -4.09
C SER A 111 -5.30 4.02 -4.47
N HIS A 112 -4.95 3.86 -5.73
CA HIS A 112 -3.66 4.25 -6.30
C HIS A 112 -3.77 5.51 -7.15
N LEU A 113 -2.76 6.37 -7.04
CA LEU A 113 -2.60 7.49 -7.98
C LEU A 113 -2.45 6.96 -9.41
N GLY A 114 -3.24 7.50 -10.33
CA GLY A 114 -3.32 7.04 -11.70
C GLY A 114 -4.28 5.84 -11.92
N ALA A 115 -5.16 5.51 -10.96
CA ALA A 115 -6.21 4.51 -11.16
C ALA A 115 -7.10 4.90 -12.35
N ASP A 116 -7.12 4.06 -13.39
CA ASP A 116 -7.84 4.28 -14.65
C ASP A 116 -8.21 2.92 -15.27
N ARG A 117 -9.47 2.78 -15.72
CA ARG A 117 -9.96 1.57 -16.40
C ARG A 117 -9.28 1.32 -17.75
N ALA A 118 -8.85 2.38 -18.43
CA ALA A 118 -8.14 2.31 -19.69
C ALA A 118 -6.62 2.09 -19.54
N SER A 119 -6.11 2.01 -18.29
CA SER A 119 -4.69 1.81 -18.05
C SER A 119 -4.21 0.47 -18.63
N ALA A 120 -2.98 0.46 -19.15
CA ALA A 120 -2.30 -0.78 -19.56
C ALA A 120 -1.84 -1.64 -18.36
N TYR A 121 -1.96 -1.11 -17.13
CA TYR A 121 -1.48 -1.77 -15.90
C TYR A 121 -2.63 -2.37 -15.10
N PRO A 122 -2.65 -3.71 -14.90
CA PRO A 122 -3.78 -4.41 -14.27
C PRO A 122 -4.14 -3.89 -12.86
N VAL A 123 -3.15 -3.47 -12.07
CA VAL A 123 -3.40 -2.90 -10.73
C VAL A 123 -4.23 -1.61 -10.82
N LEU A 124 -3.91 -0.72 -11.76
CA LEU A 124 -4.63 0.54 -11.93
C LEU A 124 -6.04 0.34 -12.48
N GLN A 125 -6.21 -0.64 -13.38
CA GLN A 125 -7.54 -1.04 -13.86
C GLN A 125 -8.40 -1.57 -12.71
N ALA A 126 -7.86 -2.51 -11.91
CA ALA A 126 -8.57 -3.10 -10.78
C ALA A 126 -8.97 -2.05 -9.73
N LYS A 127 -8.06 -1.11 -9.42
CA LYS A 127 -8.35 0.01 -8.51
C LYS A 127 -9.45 0.91 -9.05
N ALA A 128 -9.43 1.26 -10.35
CA ALA A 128 -10.47 2.08 -10.96
C ALA A 128 -11.85 1.39 -10.94
N VAL A 129 -11.90 0.07 -11.19
CA VAL A 129 -13.14 -0.71 -11.08
C VAL A 129 -13.64 -0.73 -9.62
N ALA A 130 -12.74 -0.93 -8.67
CA ALA A 130 -13.07 -0.89 -7.24
C ALA A 130 -13.63 0.48 -6.80
N GLU A 131 -13.00 1.58 -7.25
CA GLU A 131 -13.54 2.94 -7.03
C GLU A 131 -14.95 3.13 -7.58
N GLU A 132 -15.25 2.52 -8.72
CA GLU A 132 -16.59 2.59 -9.32
C GLU A 132 -17.64 1.87 -8.46
N TRP A 133 -17.31 0.70 -7.89
CA TRP A 133 -18.19 0.00 -6.95
C TRP A 133 -18.47 0.83 -5.70
N ILE A 134 -17.45 1.50 -5.14
CA ILE A 134 -17.62 2.41 -3.99
C ILE A 134 -18.58 3.55 -4.36
N ARG A 135 -18.40 4.20 -5.53
CA ARG A 135 -19.28 5.31 -5.94
C ARG A 135 -20.72 4.87 -6.20
N ARG A 136 -20.92 3.64 -6.69
CA ARG A 136 -22.25 3.09 -7.00
C ARG A 136 -22.99 2.55 -5.78
N SER A 137 -22.31 2.34 -4.67
CA SER A 137 -22.92 1.77 -3.46
C SER A 137 -23.93 2.69 -2.76
N GLU A 138 -24.00 3.97 -3.17
CA GLU A 138 -24.80 5.01 -2.53
C GLU A 138 -24.40 5.32 -1.08
N VAL A 139 -23.39 4.63 -0.54
CA VAL A 139 -22.81 4.95 0.77
C VAL A 139 -21.92 6.18 0.65
N PRO A 140 -22.01 7.15 1.56
CA PRO A 140 -21.07 8.27 1.61
C PRO A 140 -19.63 7.77 1.61
N TYR A 141 -18.77 8.33 0.75
CA TYR A 141 -17.41 7.82 0.58
C TYR A 141 -16.34 8.90 0.53
N THR A 142 -15.11 8.52 0.81
CA THR A 142 -13.89 9.28 0.50
C THR A 142 -12.90 8.34 -0.16
N ILE A 143 -12.48 8.63 -1.39
CA ILE A 143 -11.46 7.87 -2.10
C ILE A 143 -10.14 8.61 -1.99
N VAL A 144 -9.11 7.91 -1.49
CA VAL A 144 -7.74 8.43 -1.36
C VAL A 144 -6.84 7.69 -2.35
N ARG A 145 -6.46 8.35 -3.44
CA ARG A 145 -5.49 7.85 -4.42
C ARG A 145 -4.09 8.22 -3.95
N ALA A 146 -3.38 7.27 -3.36
CA ALA A 146 -2.04 7.50 -2.82
C ALA A 146 -0.95 7.28 -3.87
N ALA A 147 0.09 8.11 -3.82
CA ALA A 147 1.36 7.91 -4.53
C ALA A 147 2.16 6.75 -3.89
N ALA A 148 3.44 6.59 -4.26
CA ALA A 148 4.33 5.57 -3.69
C ALA A 148 4.46 5.74 -2.17
N ILE A 149 3.90 4.81 -1.41
CA ILE A 149 3.92 4.85 0.06
C ILE A 149 5.20 4.18 0.56
N TYR A 150 5.91 4.84 1.49
CA TYR A 150 7.14 4.32 2.08
C TYR A 150 7.12 4.40 3.61
N GLY A 151 7.93 3.54 4.25
CA GLY A 151 8.08 3.47 5.70
C GLY A 151 8.67 2.15 6.19
N PRO A 152 8.80 1.94 7.51
CA PRO A 152 9.30 0.70 8.08
C PRO A 152 8.52 -0.52 7.57
N GLU A 153 9.25 -1.54 7.08
CA GLU A 153 8.68 -2.79 6.54
C GLU A 153 7.85 -2.64 5.24
N ASP A 154 7.99 -1.52 4.53
CA ASP A 154 7.38 -1.33 3.22
C ASP A 154 7.94 -2.34 2.18
N ARG A 155 7.33 -2.32 0.99
CA ARG A 155 7.84 -3.05 -0.18
C ARG A 155 8.50 -2.15 -1.22
N PHE A 156 8.68 -0.88 -0.90
CA PHE A 156 9.30 0.12 -1.76
C PHE A 156 10.75 0.36 -1.35
N THR A 157 10.99 1.16 -0.32
CA THR A 157 12.34 1.53 0.11
C THR A 157 13.08 0.36 0.77
N THR A 158 12.37 -0.49 1.53
CA THR A 158 12.93 -1.70 2.13
C THR A 158 13.39 -2.71 1.07
N SER A 159 12.57 -2.91 0.00
CA SER A 159 12.97 -3.79 -1.11
C SER A 159 14.12 -3.20 -1.90
N LEU A 160 14.12 -1.89 -2.11
CA LEU A 160 15.24 -1.18 -2.75
C LEU A 160 16.53 -1.33 -1.95
N ALA A 161 16.49 -1.13 -0.63
CA ALA A 161 17.65 -1.32 0.24
C ALA A 161 18.19 -2.77 0.22
N MET A 162 17.29 -3.77 0.17
CA MET A 162 17.69 -5.17 0.01
C MET A 162 18.35 -5.43 -1.34
N THR A 163 17.77 -4.91 -2.44
CA THR A 163 18.34 -5.06 -3.79
C THR A 163 19.72 -4.40 -3.89
N LEU A 164 19.86 -3.20 -3.34
CA LEU A 164 21.14 -2.49 -3.26
C LEU A 164 22.17 -3.27 -2.43
N ALA A 165 21.77 -3.85 -1.30
CA ALA A 165 22.67 -4.64 -0.45
C ALA A 165 23.13 -5.92 -1.13
N LEU A 166 22.29 -6.55 -1.95
CA LEU A 166 22.60 -7.77 -2.70
C LEU A 166 23.43 -7.50 -3.98
N SER A 167 23.43 -6.27 -4.47
CA SER A 167 24.14 -5.89 -5.70
C SER A 167 25.65 -5.78 -5.44
N PRO A 168 26.50 -6.50 -6.18
CA PRO A 168 27.96 -6.50 -5.97
C PRO A 168 28.61 -5.27 -6.62
N GLY A 169 28.50 -4.09 -5.98
CA GLY A 169 29.15 -2.86 -6.41
C GLY A 169 28.35 -2.02 -7.41
N ILE A 170 27.53 -2.61 -8.28
CA ILE A 170 26.75 -1.91 -9.33
C ILE A 170 25.27 -2.16 -9.10
N TYR A 171 24.47 -1.08 -9.19
CA TYR A 171 23.02 -1.14 -9.20
C TYR A 171 22.47 -0.67 -10.56
N PHE A 172 21.58 -1.44 -11.15
CA PHE A 172 21.01 -1.15 -12.47
C PHE A 172 19.72 -0.32 -12.34
N LEU A 173 19.76 0.90 -12.92
CA LEU A 173 18.60 1.78 -13.03
C LEU A 173 17.80 1.47 -14.30
N PRO A 174 16.46 1.41 -14.26
CA PRO A 174 15.64 1.36 -15.46
C PRO A 174 15.73 2.70 -16.20
N GLY A 175 16.24 2.65 -17.43
CA GLY A 175 16.56 3.84 -18.22
C GLY A 175 17.60 4.72 -17.49
N ASN A 176 17.44 6.04 -17.60
CA ASN A 176 18.29 7.00 -16.90
C ASN A 176 17.85 7.30 -15.46
N GLY A 177 16.76 6.68 -14.99
CA GLY A 177 16.21 6.92 -13.67
C GLY A 177 15.47 8.25 -13.51
N SER A 178 15.09 8.93 -14.60
CA SER A 178 14.42 10.25 -14.54
C SER A 178 12.94 10.22 -14.23
N VAL A 179 12.31 9.03 -14.11
CA VAL A 179 10.88 8.90 -13.83
C VAL A 179 10.53 9.61 -12.54
N PRO A 180 9.63 10.60 -12.56
CA PRO A 180 9.24 11.34 -11.37
C PRO A 180 8.31 10.51 -10.48
N LEU A 181 8.57 10.54 -9.19
CA LEU A 181 7.82 9.95 -8.11
C LEU A 181 7.50 11.00 -7.06
N GLN A 182 6.45 10.76 -6.30
CA GLN A 182 6.04 11.63 -5.19
C GLN A 182 5.89 10.80 -3.90
N PRO A 183 7.02 10.35 -3.29
CA PRO A 183 6.98 9.42 -2.17
C PRO A 183 6.21 9.98 -0.97
N LEU A 184 5.24 9.19 -0.46
CA LEU A 184 4.38 9.55 0.66
C LEU A 184 4.74 8.74 1.90
N TRP A 185 5.05 9.41 3.01
CA TRP A 185 5.30 8.76 4.28
C TRP A 185 4.03 8.07 4.81
N VAL A 186 4.14 6.79 5.18
CA VAL A 186 3.00 6.00 5.67
C VAL A 186 2.34 6.60 6.91
N GLY A 187 3.11 7.27 7.77
CA GLY A 187 2.56 7.94 8.95
C GLY A 187 1.68 9.15 8.61
N ASP A 188 2.01 9.88 7.55
CA ASP A 188 1.22 11.03 7.08
C ASP A 188 -0.06 10.53 6.40
N LEU A 189 0.04 9.49 5.55
CA LEU A 189 -1.14 8.83 4.97
C LEU A 189 -2.07 8.30 6.06
N ALA A 190 -1.53 7.60 7.05
CA ALA A 190 -2.33 7.05 8.15
C ALA A 190 -3.06 8.15 8.94
N THR A 191 -2.41 9.30 9.15
CA THR A 191 -3.05 10.47 9.78
C THR A 191 -4.18 11.01 8.90
N ALA A 192 -3.95 11.21 7.61
CA ALA A 192 -4.96 11.70 6.69
C ALA A 192 -6.18 10.76 6.61
N LEU A 193 -5.96 9.44 6.57
CA LEU A 193 -7.03 8.44 6.54
C LEU A 193 -7.88 8.46 7.82
N VAL A 194 -7.25 8.65 9.00
CA VAL A 194 -7.98 8.73 10.27
C VAL A 194 -8.76 10.05 10.37
N TRP A 195 -8.17 11.18 9.99
CA TRP A 195 -8.88 12.46 9.99
C TRP A 195 -10.05 12.50 9.00
N ALA A 196 -9.94 11.77 7.87
CA ALA A 196 -11.04 11.66 6.92
C ALA A 196 -12.29 10.96 7.49
N LEU A 197 -12.19 10.19 8.59
CA LEU A 197 -13.35 9.61 9.25
C LEU A 197 -14.24 10.67 9.92
N ASP A 198 -13.61 11.71 10.48
CA ASP A 198 -14.32 12.73 11.27
C ASP A 198 -14.62 14.01 10.45
N GLU A 199 -14.01 14.17 9.27
CA GLU A 199 -14.09 15.39 8.45
C GLU A 199 -15.16 15.28 7.36
N GLN A 200 -16.34 15.83 7.62
CA GLN A 200 -17.49 15.81 6.68
C GLN A 200 -17.21 16.51 5.34
N GLY A 201 -16.31 17.49 5.33
CA GLY A 201 -15.91 18.21 4.12
C GLY A 201 -15.19 17.36 3.07
N LEU A 202 -14.73 16.17 3.46
CA LEU A 202 -14.03 15.23 2.57
C LEU A 202 -14.95 14.21 1.89
N VAL A 203 -16.20 14.11 2.32
CA VAL A 203 -17.17 13.13 1.82
C VAL A 203 -17.59 13.40 0.37
N GLY A 204 -17.81 12.34 -0.40
CA GLY A 204 -18.25 12.38 -1.80
C GLY A 204 -17.13 12.72 -2.80
N ARG A 205 -15.86 12.72 -2.37
CA ARG A 205 -14.74 13.18 -3.20
C ARG A 205 -13.63 12.15 -3.33
N THR A 206 -12.82 12.34 -4.37
CA THR A 206 -11.56 11.60 -4.61
C THR A 206 -10.39 12.56 -4.45
N TYR A 207 -9.41 12.19 -3.63
CA TYR A 207 -8.21 12.99 -3.36
C TYR A 207 -6.97 12.26 -3.84
N GLU A 208 -6.17 12.95 -4.64
CA GLU A 208 -4.84 12.49 -5.03
C GLU A 208 -3.83 13.00 -4.02
N VAL A 209 -3.19 12.08 -3.29
CA VAL A 209 -2.27 12.41 -2.20
C VAL A 209 -0.87 11.86 -2.44
N GLY A 210 0.11 12.72 -2.27
CA GLY A 210 1.52 12.38 -2.38
C GLY A 210 2.34 13.10 -1.30
N GLY A 211 3.64 12.84 -1.29
CA GLY A 211 4.57 13.58 -0.44
C GLY A 211 4.74 15.03 -0.89
N PRO A 212 5.53 15.83 -0.14
CA PRO A 212 5.70 17.26 -0.36
C PRO A 212 6.66 17.58 -1.50
N GLU A 213 7.25 16.59 -2.14
CA GLU A 213 8.30 16.75 -3.15
C GLU A 213 8.16 15.72 -4.27
N ILE A 214 8.56 16.12 -5.46
CA ILE A 214 8.68 15.23 -6.62
C ILE A 214 10.16 14.92 -6.79
N LEU A 215 10.49 13.63 -6.72
CA LEU A 215 11.84 13.11 -6.84
C LEU A 215 11.94 12.19 -8.06
N SER A 216 13.03 12.24 -8.80
CA SER A 216 13.32 11.21 -9.79
C SER A 216 13.60 9.85 -9.11
N TRP A 217 13.41 8.77 -9.84
CA TRP A 217 13.79 7.44 -9.33
C TRP A 217 15.26 7.38 -8.91
N ARG A 218 16.17 8.05 -9.65
CA ARG A 218 17.59 8.17 -9.30
C ARG A 218 17.78 8.82 -7.93
N GLU A 219 17.14 9.96 -7.67
CA GLU A 219 17.21 10.64 -6.37
C GLU A 219 16.67 9.76 -5.23
N VAL A 220 15.57 9.04 -5.46
CA VAL A 220 15.05 8.07 -4.49
C VAL A 220 16.07 6.97 -4.17
N VAL A 221 16.76 6.43 -5.20
CA VAL A 221 17.81 5.43 -5.02
C VAL A 221 18.99 6.00 -4.23
N GLU A 222 19.42 7.22 -4.54
CA GLU A 222 20.51 7.91 -3.86
C GLU A 222 20.18 8.16 -2.38
N LEU A 223 18.97 8.66 -2.07
CA LEU A 223 18.50 8.84 -0.68
C LEU A 223 18.50 7.52 0.11
N VAL A 224 18.04 6.43 -0.52
CA VAL A 224 18.05 5.10 0.13
C VAL A 224 19.48 4.58 0.32
N MET A 225 20.37 4.81 -0.65
CA MET A 225 21.80 4.45 -0.51
C MET A 225 22.45 5.22 0.64
N GLU A 226 22.22 6.52 0.74
CA GLU A 226 22.74 7.36 1.81
C GLU A 226 22.23 6.90 3.18
N ALA A 227 20.90 6.79 3.33
CA ALA A 227 20.27 6.35 4.57
C ALA A 227 20.73 4.95 5.00
N GLY A 228 20.84 4.01 4.05
CA GLY A 228 21.28 2.64 4.28
C GLY A 228 22.79 2.46 4.39
N ARG A 229 23.59 3.54 4.21
CA ARG A 229 25.06 3.52 4.13
C ARG A 229 25.58 2.53 3.08
N LEU A 230 24.88 2.46 1.95
CA LEU A 230 25.21 1.60 0.82
C LEU A 230 25.92 2.42 -0.25
N ARG A 231 27.02 1.91 -0.79
CA ARG A 231 27.76 2.56 -1.88
C ARG A 231 27.69 1.68 -3.12
N ARG A 232 27.03 2.16 -4.16
CA ARG A 232 26.88 1.45 -5.44
C ARG A 232 27.09 2.42 -6.59
N VAL A 233 27.68 1.94 -7.66
CA VAL A 233 27.72 2.66 -8.94
C VAL A 233 26.37 2.45 -9.62
N LEU A 234 25.74 3.53 -10.06
CA LEU A 234 24.46 3.47 -10.76
C LEU A 234 24.73 3.32 -12.27
N ALA A 235 24.28 2.22 -12.86
CA ALA A 235 24.39 1.95 -14.29
C ALA A 235 23.00 1.94 -14.94
N GLU A 236 22.87 2.60 -16.08
CA GLU A 236 21.62 2.69 -16.82
C GLU A 236 21.41 1.44 -17.68
N VAL A 237 20.20 0.87 -17.61
CA VAL A 237 19.84 -0.33 -18.39
C VAL A 237 18.45 -0.14 -19.00
N PRO A 238 18.26 -0.53 -20.28
CA PRO A 238 16.95 -0.44 -20.91
C PRO A 238 15.86 -1.16 -20.09
N PRO A 239 14.70 -0.52 -19.82
CA PRO A 239 13.65 -1.08 -18.99
C PRO A 239 13.18 -2.49 -19.39
N PRO A 240 13.07 -2.86 -20.69
CA PRO A 240 12.67 -4.21 -21.08
C PRO A 240 13.63 -5.31 -20.58
N VAL A 241 14.93 -5.04 -20.52
CA VAL A 241 15.95 -5.98 -20.05
C VAL A 241 15.75 -6.26 -18.55
N LEU A 242 15.60 -5.22 -17.75
CA LEU A 242 15.34 -5.36 -16.31
C LEU A 242 13.99 -6.04 -16.03
N ARG A 243 12.96 -5.72 -16.83
CA ARG A 243 11.65 -6.38 -16.71
C ARG A 243 11.76 -7.90 -16.94
N GLY A 244 12.54 -8.32 -17.93
CA GLY A 244 12.84 -9.74 -18.18
C GLY A 244 13.53 -10.40 -16.99
N ALA A 245 14.57 -9.76 -16.45
CA ALA A 245 15.30 -10.25 -15.28
C ALA A 245 14.42 -10.37 -14.03
N PHE A 246 13.56 -9.39 -13.76
CA PHE A 246 12.63 -9.46 -12.61
C PHE A 246 11.58 -10.56 -12.79
N ARG A 247 11.07 -10.77 -14.00
CA ARG A 247 10.12 -11.86 -14.30
C ARG A 247 10.73 -13.24 -14.03
N VAL A 248 11.98 -13.43 -14.40
CA VAL A 248 12.73 -14.64 -14.06
C VAL A 248 12.93 -14.74 -12.54
N GLY A 249 13.31 -13.66 -11.88
CA GLY A 249 13.44 -13.61 -10.43
C GLY A 249 12.16 -13.98 -9.69
N GLU A 250 11.00 -13.50 -10.15
CA GLU A 250 9.68 -13.83 -9.58
C GLU A 250 9.29 -15.30 -9.78
N SER A 251 9.79 -15.97 -10.83
CA SER A 251 9.50 -17.39 -11.08
C SER A 251 10.37 -18.33 -10.23
N VAL A 252 11.58 -17.89 -9.85
CA VAL A 252 12.58 -18.71 -9.16
C VAL A 252 12.61 -18.43 -7.65
N LEU A 253 12.48 -17.17 -7.24
CA LEU A 253 12.61 -16.77 -5.84
C LEU A 253 11.25 -16.76 -5.14
N PRO A 254 11.12 -17.37 -3.96
CA PRO A 254 9.90 -17.31 -3.15
C PRO A 254 9.54 -15.87 -2.73
N TRP A 255 10.54 -15.03 -2.56
CA TRP A 255 10.35 -13.62 -2.21
C TRP A 255 11.38 -12.74 -2.95
N PRO A 256 11.13 -12.35 -4.20
CA PRO A 256 12.00 -11.44 -4.92
C PRO A 256 11.96 -10.06 -4.25
N PRO A 257 13.10 -9.39 -4.08
CA PRO A 257 13.15 -8.09 -3.41
C PRO A 257 12.52 -6.99 -4.28
N PHE A 258 12.55 -7.16 -5.60
CA PHE A 258 11.91 -6.29 -6.57
C PHE A 258 11.07 -7.12 -7.53
N THR A 259 9.91 -6.61 -7.93
CA THR A 259 8.94 -7.32 -8.78
C THR A 259 8.62 -6.55 -10.05
N THR A 260 8.01 -7.22 -11.03
CA THR A 260 7.50 -6.58 -12.25
C THR A 260 6.49 -5.47 -11.95
N PHE A 261 5.77 -5.54 -10.81
CA PHE A 261 4.93 -4.44 -10.34
C PHE A 261 5.69 -3.10 -10.27
N TRP A 262 6.92 -3.11 -9.75
CA TRP A 262 7.73 -1.90 -9.67
C TRP A 262 8.20 -1.41 -11.04
N MET A 263 8.46 -2.31 -12.00
CA MET A 263 8.77 -1.93 -13.37
C MET A 263 7.58 -1.24 -14.03
N ASP A 264 6.37 -1.77 -13.82
CA ASP A 264 5.13 -1.16 -14.32
C ASP A 264 4.84 0.16 -13.58
N TYR A 265 5.14 0.22 -12.29
CA TYR A 265 5.02 1.45 -11.50
C TYR A 265 5.96 2.54 -12.00
N LEU A 266 7.22 2.20 -12.31
CA LEU A 266 8.25 3.12 -12.81
C LEU A 266 8.15 3.39 -14.32
N ALA A 267 7.21 2.80 -15.04
CA ALA A 267 7.03 3.04 -16.47
C ALA A 267 6.30 4.37 -16.77
N GLN A 268 5.62 4.95 -15.78
CA GLN A 268 4.85 6.19 -15.93
C GLN A 268 5.09 7.11 -14.74
N SER A 269 5.05 8.44 -15.02
CA SER A 269 4.97 9.45 -13.97
C SER A 269 3.65 9.31 -13.19
N ARG A 270 3.75 9.30 -11.86
CA ARG A 270 2.60 9.25 -10.95
C ARG A 270 2.75 10.27 -9.86
N THR A 271 2.52 11.51 -10.26
CA THR A 271 2.57 12.67 -9.38
C THR A 271 1.22 13.35 -9.39
N GLY A 272 0.79 13.84 -8.25
CA GLY A 272 -0.43 14.61 -8.06
C GLY A 272 -0.10 16.01 -7.51
N PRO A 273 -1.12 16.79 -7.17
CA PRO A 273 -0.93 18.10 -6.56
C PRO A 273 -0.15 18.00 -5.24
N LEU A 274 0.84 18.88 -5.06
CA LEU A 274 1.69 18.90 -3.86
C LEU A 274 0.95 19.41 -2.61
N ASP A 275 -0.15 20.10 -2.81
CA ASP A 275 -0.89 20.81 -1.78
C ASP A 275 -2.19 20.12 -1.34
N THR A 276 -2.50 18.93 -1.85
CA THR A 276 -3.74 18.20 -1.45
C THR A 276 -3.77 17.93 0.05
N LEU A 277 -2.70 17.40 0.63
CA LEU A 277 -2.64 17.11 2.08
C LEU A 277 -2.75 18.39 2.92
N PRO A 278 -2.01 19.48 2.66
CA PRO A 278 -2.18 20.73 3.37
C PRO A 278 -3.58 21.36 3.23
N ARG A 279 -4.13 21.40 2.01
CA ARG A 279 -5.41 22.09 1.75
C ARG A 279 -6.64 21.31 2.19
N ALA A 280 -6.68 20.01 1.88
CA ALA A 280 -7.87 19.20 2.17
C ALA A 280 -7.84 18.59 3.56
N PHE A 281 -6.67 18.21 4.05
CA PHE A 281 -6.53 17.51 5.33
C PHE A 281 -5.85 18.36 6.43
N GLY A 282 -5.40 19.57 6.13
CA GLY A 282 -4.66 20.40 7.09
C GLY A 282 -3.30 19.81 7.53
N LEU A 283 -2.79 18.82 6.79
CA LEU A 283 -1.60 18.05 7.13
C LEU A 283 -0.39 18.47 6.31
N GLN A 284 0.69 18.86 6.99
CA GLN A 284 1.98 19.10 6.34
C GLN A 284 2.76 17.77 6.19
N PRO A 285 2.92 17.25 4.97
CA PRO A 285 3.58 15.97 4.76
C PRO A 285 5.10 16.06 4.98
N SER A 286 5.68 14.95 5.40
CA SER A 286 7.10 14.84 5.71
C SER A 286 7.93 14.60 4.46
N ARG A 287 9.07 15.28 4.33
CA ARG A 287 10.08 15.01 3.27
C ARG A 287 10.70 13.62 3.46
N MET A 288 11.01 12.96 2.35
CA MET A 288 11.55 11.60 2.35
C MET A 288 12.86 11.49 3.12
N GLU A 289 13.79 12.41 2.91
CA GLU A 289 15.10 12.47 3.57
C GLU A 289 15.00 12.35 5.10
N ARG A 290 13.98 12.97 5.70
CA ARG A 290 13.79 13.03 7.16
C ARG A 290 13.17 11.76 7.78
N ARG A 291 12.77 10.79 6.96
CA ARG A 291 12.00 9.61 7.41
C ARG A 291 12.65 8.27 7.07
N LEU A 292 13.88 8.25 6.60
CA LEU A 292 14.59 7.04 6.19
C LEU A 292 15.48 6.42 7.30
N ASP A 293 15.43 6.92 8.53
CA ASP A 293 16.29 6.44 9.64
C ASP A 293 16.16 4.94 9.91
N TYR A 294 15.00 4.34 9.65
CA TYR A 294 14.78 2.90 9.79
C TYR A 294 15.65 2.05 8.84
N LEU A 295 16.24 2.66 7.81
CA LEU A 295 17.16 1.99 6.88
C LEU A 295 18.57 1.85 7.46
N ARG A 296 18.95 2.66 8.44
CA ARG A 296 20.33 2.73 8.99
C ARG A 296 20.75 1.48 9.78
N GLN A 297 19.82 0.78 10.41
CA GLN A 297 20.10 -0.24 11.43
C GLN A 297 20.02 -1.68 10.93
N SER A 298 19.83 -1.92 9.63
CA SER A 298 19.49 -3.23 9.11
C SER A 298 20.58 -3.84 8.25
N ASN A 299 20.95 -5.10 8.58
CA ASN A 299 21.69 -5.94 7.63
C ASN A 299 20.69 -6.50 6.60
N TRP A 300 20.49 -5.75 5.51
CA TRP A 300 19.49 -6.02 4.49
C TRP A 300 19.67 -7.38 3.80
N ALA A 301 20.91 -7.80 3.52
CA ALA A 301 21.19 -9.10 2.94
C ALA A 301 20.74 -10.25 3.87
N ARG A 302 21.03 -10.14 5.18
CA ARG A 302 20.58 -11.12 6.16
C ARG A 302 19.07 -11.13 6.33
N GLN A 303 18.42 -9.96 6.27
CA GLN A 303 16.95 -9.87 6.32
C GLN A 303 16.31 -10.53 5.09
N TRP A 304 16.86 -10.33 3.92
CA TRP A 304 16.40 -10.98 2.70
C TRP A 304 16.49 -12.51 2.81
N LEU A 305 17.65 -13.03 3.23
CA LEU A 305 17.83 -14.48 3.46
C LEU A 305 16.78 -15.05 4.43
N ARG A 306 16.56 -14.39 5.56
CA ARG A 306 15.52 -14.80 6.52
C ARG A 306 14.11 -14.82 5.93
N ARG A 307 13.78 -13.87 5.04
CA ARG A 307 12.48 -13.85 4.36
C ARG A 307 12.32 -14.98 3.35
N GLN A 308 13.40 -15.36 2.64
CA GLN A 308 13.40 -16.52 1.75
C GLN A 308 13.10 -17.82 2.53
N LEU A 309 13.82 -18.06 3.61
CA LEU A 309 13.68 -19.29 4.43
C LEU A 309 12.27 -19.44 5.00
N ARG A 310 11.73 -18.40 5.62
CA ARG A 310 10.37 -18.44 6.22
C ARG A 310 9.25 -18.74 5.23
N ARG A 311 9.39 -18.35 3.98
CA ARG A 311 8.37 -18.59 2.96
C ARG A 311 8.52 -19.95 2.27
N SER A 312 9.73 -20.47 2.23
CA SER A 312 9.98 -21.87 1.82
C SER A 312 9.27 -22.84 2.75
N GLU A 313 9.32 -22.60 4.07
CA GLU A 313 8.62 -23.40 5.09
C GLU A 313 7.09 -23.34 4.96
N SER A 314 6.51 -22.17 4.62
CA SER A 314 5.07 -22.01 4.46
C SER A 314 4.49 -22.58 3.17
N ASN A 315 5.30 -22.87 2.17
CA ASN A 315 4.88 -23.51 0.92
C ASN A 315 4.96 -25.05 0.96
N HIS A 316 5.53 -25.62 2.02
CA HIS A 316 5.68 -27.06 2.21
C HIS A 316 4.81 -27.59 3.38
N ALA A 317 4.07 -26.70 4.05
CA ALA A 317 3.08 -27.00 5.08
C ALA A 317 1.66 -26.71 4.54
#